data_40bb67cc82a7ff40e779bc81ec3d2f19
#
_entry.id   40bb67cc82a7ff40e779bc81ec3d2f19
#
_cell.length_a   1.000
_cell.length_b   1.000
_cell.length_c   1.000
_cell.angle_alpha   90.00
_cell.angle_beta   90.00
_cell.angle_gamma   90.00
#
_symmetry.space_group_name_H-M   'P 1'
#
loop_
_entity.id
_entity.type
_entity.pdbx_description
1 polymer ?
#
loop_
_entity_poly.entity_id
_entity_poly.type
_entity_poly.pdbx_seq_one_letter_code
_entity_poly.pdbx_strand_id
1 'polypeptide(L)'
;MNNKPMLNAYPDSLGGKLSDIAALLKKKEMQDTFSSFYILPSLYHSDLDRGFSVVDYNLNEELATIEDLSQLKELGIDLKLDFILNHASAQSPQFKDLVEKGDESEYRDFFIDWNKFWEGHGLMTDEGYI
;
A
#
# COMPACT_ATOMS: atom_id res chain seq x y z
N MET A 1 11.77 17.92 -17.70
CA MET A 1 11.23 17.72 -16.35
C MET A 1 10.11 18.71 -16.14
N ASN A 2 8.95 18.26 -15.70
CA ASN A 2 7.84 19.14 -15.39
C ASN A 2 8.08 19.72 -13.98
N ASN A 3 8.29 21.03 -13.86
CA ASN A 3 8.68 21.69 -12.60
C ASN A 3 7.47 22.06 -11.71
N LYS A 4 6.31 21.44 -11.93
CA LYS A 4 5.12 21.67 -11.11
C LYS A 4 5.19 20.84 -9.81
N PRO A 5 4.53 21.28 -8.73
CA PRO A 5 4.51 20.56 -7.47
C PRO A 5 3.82 19.20 -7.61
N MET A 6 4.14 18.31 -6.67
CA MET A 6 3.47 17.02 -6.47
C MET A 6 2.36 17.18 -5.43
N LEU A 7 1.15 16.74 -5.74
CA LEU A 7 0.11 16.53 -4.74
C LEU A 7 0.47 15.29 -3.91
N ASN A 8 0.29 15.37 -2.61
CA ASN A 8 0.50 14.26 -1.69
C ASN A 8 -0.73 14.13 -0.79
N ALA A 9 -1.50 13.07 -0.94
CA ALA A 9 -2.75 12.86 -0.21
C ALA A 9 -3.13 11.38 -0.14
N TYR A 10 -3.90 11.04 0.90
CA TYR A 10 -4.63 9.78 0.93
C TYR A 10 -5.81 9.83 -0.05
N PRO A 11 -6.28 8.69 -0.59
CA PRO A 11 -7.38 8.68 -1.56
C PRO A 11 -8.68 9.27 -1.01
N ASP A 12 -8.87 9.22 0.30
CA ASP A 12 -10.06 9.72 1.01
C ASP A 12 -9.90 11.14 1.60
N SER A 13 -8.74 11.82 1.40
CA SER A 13 -8.44 13.08 2.08
C SER A 13 -9.23 14.27 1.59
N LEU A 14 -9.63 14.29 0.32
CA LEU A 14 -10.33 15.40 -0.33
C LEU A 14 -11.74 15.00 -0.82
N GLY A 15 -12.40 14.20 -0.04
CA GLY A 15 -13.68 13.56 -0.33
C GLY A 15 -13.74 12.24 0.39
N GLY A 16 -14.36 11.22 -0.17
CA GLY A 16 -14.43 9.87 0.39
C GLY A 16 -13.54 8.86 -0.34
N LYS A 17 -13.11 9.20 -1.56
CA LYS A 17 -12.38 8.28 -2.44
C LYS A 17 -11.63 9.01 -3.56
N LEU A 18 -10.84 8.27 -4.31
CA LEU A 18 -9.97 8.82 -5.34
C LEU A 18 -10.71 9.56 -6.45
N SER A 19 -11.92 9.14 -6.79
CA SER A 19 -12.76 9.84 -7.78
C SER A 19 -13.09 11.29 -7.39
N ASP A 20 -13.18 11.59 -6.08
CA ASP A 20 -13.42 12.96 -5.61
C ASP A 20 -12.21 13.84 -5.86
N ILE A 21 -11.00 13.28 -5.67
CA ILE A 21 -9.74 13.98 -5.99
C ILE A 21 -9.61 14.18 -7.51
N ALA A 22 -9.92 13.18 -8.31
CA ALA A 22 -9.91 13.30 -9.76
C ALA A 22 -10.88 14.38 -10.24
N ALA A 23 -12.08 14.42 -9.67
CA ALA A 23 -13.07 15.47 -9.97
C ALA A 23 -12.60 16.87 -9.56
N LEU A 24 -11.90 17.01 -8.43
CA LEU A 24 -11.29 18.26 -8.00
C LEU A 24 -10.23 18.74 -8.99
N LEU A 25 -9.32 17.85 -9.39
CA LEU A 25 -8.21 18.16 -10.29
C LEU A 25 -8.66 18.47 -11.73
N LYS A 26 -9.87 18.03 -12.12
CA LYS A 26 -10.52 18.40 -13.40
C LYS A 26 -11.01 19.84 -13.44
N LYS A 27 -11.24 20.49 -12.30
CA LYS A 27 -11.72 21.87 -12.26
C LYS A 27 -10.73 22.82 -12.94
N LYS A 28 -11.24 23.80 -13.66
CA LYS A 28 -10.43 24.76 -14.44
C LYS A 28 -9.36 25.45 -13.59
N GLU A 29 -9.68 25.75 -12.35
CA GLU A 29 -8.80 26.43 -11.39
C GLU A 29 -7.65 25.53 -10.93
N MET A 30 -7.82 24.20 -11.05
CA MET A 30 -6.85 23.19 -10.63
C MET A 30 -6.03 22.62 -11.78
N GLN A 31 -6.47 22.89 -13.03
CA GLN A 31 -5.75 22.42 -14.20
C GLN A 31 -4.32 22.95 -14.21
N ASP A 32 -3.40 22.06 -14.58
CA ASP A 32 -1.98 22.40 -14.65
C ASP A 32 -1.30 22.82 -13.33
N THR A 33 -1.97 22.68 -12.17
CA THR A 33 -1.40 23.02 -10.86
C THR A 33 -0.36 21.99 -10.43
N PHE A 34 -0.64 20.70 -10.62
CA PHE A 34 0.24 19.60 -10.24
C PHE A 34 0.73 18.83 -11.46
N SER A 35 1.99 18.36 -11.42
CA SER A 35 2.54 17.44 -12.44
C SER A 35 2.43 15.98 -12.03
N SER A 36 2.28 15.73 -10.76
CA SER A 36 2.24 14.37 -10.21
C SER A 36 1.39 14.30 -8.95
N PHE A 37 0.93 13.10 -8.64
CA PHE A 37 0.17 12.80 -7.44
C PHE A 37 0.74 11.56 -6.76
N TYR A 38 1.21 11.74 -5.52
CA TYR A 38 1.59 10.66 -4.64
C TYR A 38 0.38 10.25 -3.80
N ILE A 39 -0.16 9.07 -4.09
CA ILE A 39 -1.31 8.50 -3.40
C ILE A 39 -0.80 7.69 -2.21
N LEU A 40 -1.15 8.13 -0.99
CA LEU A 40 -0.69 7.57 0.28
C LEU A 40 -1.72 6.64 0.92
N PRO A 41 -1.25 5.64 1.65
CA PRO A 41 0.01 4.95 1.46
C PRO A 41 -0.13 3.95 0.32
N SER A 42 -1.31 3.33 0.19
CA SER A 42 -1.62 2.38 -0.85
C SER A 42 -3.11 2.38 -1.19
N LEU A 43 -3.43 1.82 -2.35
CA LEU A 43 -4.79 1.59 -2.82
C LEU A 43 -5.23 0.14 -2.64
N TYR A 44 -4.45 -0.66 -1.91
CA TYR A 44 -4.72 -2.07 -1.70
C TYR A 44 -5.61 -2.32 -0.49
N HIS A 45 -6.19 -3.53 -0.40
CA HIS A 45 -6.94 -3.91 0.79
C HIS A 45 -6.04 -3.89 2.03
N SER A 46 -6.49 -3.20 3.06
CA SER A 46 -5.79 -3.03 4.34
C SER A 46 -6.79 -3.08 5.47
N ASP A 47 -6.38 -3.60 6.62
CA ASP A 47 -7.21 -3.67 7.83
C ASP A 47 -6.85 -2.63 8.88
N LEU A 48 -5.61 -2.13 8.87
CA LEU A 48 -5.10 -1.17 9.84
C LEU A 48 -4.26 -0.07 9.17
N ASP A 49 -3.97 0.99 9.94
CA ASP A 49 -3.02 2.05 9.59
C ASP A 49 -3.29 2.76 8.26
N ARG A 50 -4.58 2.90 7.88
CA ARG A 50 -4.99 3.60 6.65
C ARG A 50 -4.25 3.14 5.40
N GLY A 51 -4.06 1.82 5.23
CA GLY A 51 -3.43 1.23 4.06
C GLY A 51 -2.03 0.70 4.25
N PHE A 52 -1.37 0.92 5.41
CA PHE A 52 -0.03 0.36 5.66
C PHE A 52 -0.08 -1.12 6.04
N SER A 53 -1.18 -1.61 6.63
CA SER A 53 -1.37 -3.02 6.98
C SER A 53 -2.05 -3.78 5.84
N VAL A 54 -1.27 -4.15 4.83
CA VAL A 54 -1.78 -4.75 3.59
C VAL A 54 -2.27 -6.17 3.82
N VAL A 55 -3.53 -6.42 3.48
CA VAL A 55 -4.16 -7.76 3.50
C VAL A 55 -3.86 -8.50 2.19
N ASP A 56 -4.08 -7.84 1.06
CA ASP A 56 -3.74 -8.32 -0.28
C ASP A 56 -3.41 -7.14 -1.21
N TYR A 57 -2.88 -7.43 -2.38
CA TYR A 57 -2.49 -6.44 -3.38
C TYR A 57 -3.53 -6.22 -4.47
N ASN A 58 -4.78 -6.57 -4.22
CA ASN A 58 -5.89 -6.17 -5.06
C ASN A 58 -6.31 -4.74 -4.73
N LEU A 59 -6.80 -4.04 -5.74
CA LEU A 59 -7.28 -2.67 -5.56
C LEU A 59 -8.50 -2.66 -4.62
N ASN A 60 -8.47 -1.80 -3.61
CA ASN A 60 -9.60 -1.56 -2.74
C ASN A 60 -10.61 -0.66 -3.45
N GLU A 61 -11.68 -1.24 -3.97
CA GLU A 61 -12.69 -0.55 -4.75
C GLU A 61 -13.51 0.48 -3.94
N GLU A 62 -13.47 0.42 -2.62
CA GLU A 62 -14.06 1.45 -1.75
C GLU A 62 -13.29 2.76 -1.83
N LEU A 63 -11.98 2.71 -2.11
CA LEU A 63 -11.09 3.87 -2.18
C LEU A 63 -10.84 4.33 -3.62
N ALA A 64 -10.68 3.41 -4.55
CA ALA A 64 -10.31 3.71 -5.92
C ALA A 64 -10.70 2.61 -6.91
N THR A 65 -10.91 3.01 -8.14
CA THR A 65 -11.11 2.11 -9.28
C THR A 65 -10.01 2.31 -10.32
N ILE A 66 -9.86 1.35 -11.23
CA ILE A 66 -8.96 1.49 -12.40
C ILE A 66 -9.35 2.70 -13.25
N GLU A 67 -10.64 2.99 -13.33
CA GLU A 67 -11.16 4.15 -14.04
C GLU A 67 -10.67 5.47 -13.44
N ASP A 68 -10.65 5.59 -12.10
CA ASP A 68 -10.12 6.78 -11.41
C ASP A 68 -8.66 7.02 -11.74
N LEU A 69 -7.84 5.96 -11.74
CA LEU A 69 -6.42 6.04 -12.11
C LEU A 69 -6.24 6.45 -13.57
N SER A 70 -7.08 5.92 -14.47
CA SER A 70 -7.08 6.28 -15.90
C SER A 70 -7.43 7.76 -16.10
N GLN A 71 -8.43 8.25 -15.38
CA GLN A 71 -8.83 9.66 -15.44
C GLN A 71 -7.72 10.61 -14.97
N LEU A 72 -7.01 10.27 -13.90
CA LEU A 72 -5.86 11.06 -13.43
C LEU A 72 -4.74 11.08 -14.47
N LYS A 73 -4.47 9.96 -15.11
CA LYS A 73 -3.48 9.86 -16.20
C LYS A 73 -3.88 10.71 -17.42
N GLU A 74 -5.17 10.72 -17.79
CA GLU A 74 -5.70 11.56 -18.89
C GLU A 74 -5.53 13.06 -18.62
N LEU A 75 -5.50 13.47 -17.35
CA LEU A 75 -5.19 14.85 -16.94
C LEU A 75 -3.70 15.20 -17.07
N GLY A 76 -2.86 14.26 -17.51
CA GLY A 76 -1.41 14.45 -17.62
C GLY A 76 -0.68 14.43 -16.27
N ILE A 77 -1.28 13.82 -15.25
CA ILE A 77 -0.70 13.70 -13.91
C ILE A 77 0.03 12.36 -13.78
N ASP A 78 1.31 12.42 -13.47
CA ASP A 78 2.11 11.24 -13.15
C ASP A 78 1.72 10.70 -11.77
N LEU A 79 1.50 9.39 -11.66
CA LEU A 79 1.10 8.75 -10.41
C LEU A 79 2.31 8.13 -9.72
N LYS A 80 2.43 8.37 -8.41
CA LYS A 80 3.33 7.68 -7.51
C LYS A 80 2.49 6.89 -6.49
N LEU A 81 2.81 5.62 -6.33
CA LEU A 81 2.13 4.70 -5.42
C LEU A 81 3.17 4.05 -4.51
N ASP A 82 2.78 3.77 -3.27
CA ASP A 82 3.57 2.90 -2.40
C ASP A 82 3.27 1.44 -2.67
N PHE A 83 4.30 0.63 -2.54
CA PHE A 83 4.21 -0.81 -2.56
C PHE A 83 4.87 -1.36 -1.30
N ILE A 84 4.05 -1.68 -0.31
CA ILE A 84 4.50 -2.05 1.04
C ILE A 84 4.90 -3.52 1.04
N LEU A 85 6.19 -3.79 1.15
CA LEU A 85 6.78 -5.13 1.11
C LEU A 85 7.47 -5.55 2.40
N ASN A 86 7.67 -4.63 3.35
CA ASN A 86 8.43 -4.89 4.57
C ASN A 86 7.59 -5.51 5.69
N HIS A 87 6.28 -5.54 5.54
CA HIS A 87 5.35 -6.20 6.45
C HIS A 87 4.01 -6.45 5.75
N ALA A 88 3.18 -7.28 6.35
CA ALA A 88 1.82 -7.57 5.88
C ALA A 88 0.86 -7.64 7.08
N SER A 89 -0.44 -7.53 6.81
CA SER A 89 -1.47 -7.77 7.81
C SER A 89 -1.43 -9.22 8.29
N ALA A 90 -1.70 -9.44 9.59
CA ALA A 90 -1.99 -10.76 10.12
C ALA A 90 -3.28 -11.39 9.51
N GLN A 91 -4.08 -10.59 8.81
CA GLN A 91 -5.25 -11.07 8.06
C GLN A 91 -4.91 -11.48 6.63
N SER A 92 -3.66 -11.30 6.17
CA SER A 92 -3.26 -11.71 4.82
C SER A 92 -3.41 -13.23 4.64
N PRO A 93 -3.81 -13.69 3.45
CA PRO A 93 -3.94 -15.12 3.17
C PRO A 93 -2.64 -15.90 3.40
N GLN A 94 -1.51 -15.28 3.07
CA GLN A 94 -0.18 -15.88 3.24
C GLN A 94 0.15 -16.11 4.72
N PHE A 95 -0.12 -15.14 5.58
CA PHE A 95 0.14 -15.29 7.01
C PHE A 95 -0.79 -16.30 7.66
N LYS A 96 -2.07 -16.30 7.29
CA LYS A 96 -3.04 -17.31 7.78
C LYS A 96 -2.66 -18.72 7.40
N ASP A 97 -2.25 -18.94 6.16
CA ASP A 97 -1.78 -20.25 5.68
C ASP A 97 -0.53 -20.71 6.44
N LEU A 98 0.42 -19.78 6.68
CA LEU A 98 1.60 -20.09 7.49
C LEU A 98 1.25 -20.47 8.92
N VAL A 99 0.33 -19.75 9.56
CA VAL A 99 -0.12 -20.06 10.94
C VAL A 99 -0.84 -21.40 11.01
N GLU A 100 -1.63 -21.75 10.00
CA GLU A 100 -2.38 -23.01 9.95
C GLU A 100 -1.49 -24.22 9.65
N LYS A 101 -0.57 -24.11 8.69
CA LYS A 101 0.21 -25.22 8.16
C LYS A 101 1.65 -25.28 8.68
N GLY A 102 2.14 -24.21 9.30
CA GLY A 102 3.51 -24.14 9.81
C GLY A 102 4.54 -24.42 8.70
N ASP A 103 5.44 -25.37 8.93
CA ASP A 103 6.52 -25.73 8.01
C ASP A 103 6.03 -26.30 6.67
N GLU A 104 4.80 -26.75 6.57
CA GLU A 104 4.17 -27.27 5.34
C GLU A 104 3.53 -26.16 4.49
N SER A 105 3.51 -24.91 4.95
CA SER A 105 2.98 -23.81 4.19
C SER A 105 3.82 -23.49 2.95
N GLU A 106 3.16 -23.28 1.82
CA GLU A 106 3.82 -22.77 0.62
C GLU A 106 4.37 -21.32 0.80
N TYR A 107 3.88 -20.61 1.82
CA TYR A 107 4.32 -19.25 2.18
C TYR A 107 5.34 -19.21 3.31
N ARG A 108 5.92 -20.37 3.68
CA ARG A 108 6.91 -20.45 4.76
C ARG A 108 8.06 -19.45 4.59
N ASP A 109 8.60 -19.36 3.39
CA ASP A 109 9.72 -18.48 3.06
C ASP A 109 9.29 -17.06 2.65
N PHE A 110 7.98 -16.75 2.70
CA PHE A 110 7.45 -15.41 2.44
C PHE A 110 7.73 -14.46 3.60
N PHE A 111 7.81 -14.99 4.81
CA PHE A 111 8.09 -14.26 6.03
C PHE A 111 9.47 -14.61 6.58
N ILE A 112 10.09 -13.64 7.26
CA ILE A 112 11.36 -13.89 7.95
C ILE A 112 11.07 -14.75 9.19
N ASP A 113 11.66 -15.96 9.21
CA ASP A 113 11.78 -16.74 10.44
C ASP A 113 12.83 -16.08 11.33
N TRP A 114 12.39 -15.37 12.35
CA TRP A 114 13.23 -14.55 13.23
C TRP A 114 14.32 -15.41 13.91
N ASN A 115 13.98 -16.57 14.42
CA ASN A 115 14.93 -17.43 15.12
C ASN A 115 16.00 -17.97 14.18
N LYS A 116 15.62 -18.42 13.00
CA LYS A 116 16.55 -18.88 11.96
C LYS A 116 17.44 -17.75 11.44
N PHE A 117 16.89 -16.53 11.27
CA PHE A 117 17.63 -15.38 10.78
C PHE A 117 18.73 -14.95 11.76
N TRP A 118 18.47 -15.02 13.08
CA TRP A 118 19.43 -14.63 14.12
C TRP A 118 20.25 -15.79 14.69
N GLU A 119 20.08 -17.02 14.19
CA GLU A 119 20.86 -18.16 14.65
C GLU A 119 22.36 -17.89 14.56
N GLY A 120 23.05 -18.02 15.70
CA GLY A 120 24.49 -17.76 15.83
C GLY A 120 24.89 -16.27 15.89
N HIS A 121 23.93 -15.32 15.84
CA HIS A 121 24.19 -13.87 15.89
C HIS A 121 23.47 -13.15 17.02
N GLY A 122 22.87 -13.88 17.95
CA GLY A 122 22.12 -13.34 19.06
C GLY A 122 22.14 -14.25 20.28
N LEU A 123 21.39 -13.84 21.30
CA LEU A 123 21.17 -14.63 22.52
C LEU A 123 19.78 -15.26 22.44
N MET A 124 19.72 -16.60 22.49
CA MET A 124 18.44 -17.31 22.56
C MET A 124 17.84 -17.20 23.96
N THR A 125 16.60 -16.81 24.04
CA THR A 125 15.77 -16.75 25.26
C THR A 125 14.54 -17.63 25.09
N ASP A 126 13.75 -17.77 26.15
CA ASP A 126 12.48 -18.49 26.10
C ASP A 126 11.46 -17.85 25.14
N GLU A 127 11.65 -16.56 24.80
CA GLU A 127 10.82 -15.79 23.87
C GLU A 127 11.42 -15.70 22.44
N GLY A 128 12.54 -16.35 22.19
CA GLY A 128 13.27 -16.32 20.92
C GLY A 128 14.61 -15.60 20.99
N TYR A 129 15.24 -15.37 19.83
CA TYR A 129 16.50 -14.62 19.73
C TYR A 129 16.31 -13.11 19.99
N ILE A 130 17.24 -12.55 20.74
CA ILE A 130 17.41 -11.10 20.93
C ILE A 130 18.78 -10.63 20.48
#